data_0a5d8d422f503d25e7540a15a6da4dbb
#
_entry.id   0a5d8d422f503d25e7540a15a6da4dbb
#
_cell.length_a   1.000
_cell.length_b   1.000
_cell.length_c   1.000
_cell.angle_alpha   90.00
_cell.angle_beta   90.00
_cell.angle_gamma   90.00
#
_symmetry.space_group_name_H-M   'P 1'
#
loop_
_entity.id
_entity.type
_entity.pdbx_description
1 polymer ?
#
loop_
_entity_poly.entity_id
_entity_poly.type
_entity_poly.pdbx_seq_one_letter_code
_entity_poly.pdbx_strand_id
1 'polypeptide(L)'
;YVDNRDYLYHIGYTDEDFMDITLSFSLKGEYDFKDLNFSAMPMEKYEDQINELKRTVLEDIEYGNNFVKGNVHLEDKGILYLSIPYTPGWEAYDNGKKISTFKANTAFTGLLLEEGSHEIYLQYKTPLLTPSIFISVAGACVFAYLIYYNRKKKA
;
A
#
# COMPACT_ATOMS: atom_id res chain seq x y z
N TYR A 1 22.78 24.75 -2.47
CA TYR A 1 21.98 23.55 -2.18
C TYR A 1 21.44 23.03 -3.50
N VAL A 2 21.86 21.87 -3.94
CA VAL A 2 21.36 21.21 -5.16
C VAL A 2 20.32 20.21 -4.70
N ASP A 3 19.04 20.49 -4.96
CA ASP A 3 17.96 19.51 -4.79
C ASP A 3 17.79 18.78 -6.12
N ASN A 4 18.14 17.49 -6.13
CA ASN A 4 18.09 16.65 -7.32
C ASN A 4 16.96 15.61 -7.16
N ARG A 5 15.73 16.09 -7.00
CA ARG A 5 14.54 15.25 -6.85
C ARG A 5 13.65 15.38 -8.07
N ASP A 6 13.01 14.27 -8.44
CA ASP A 6 11.95 14.27 -9.41
C ASP A 6 10.63 14.68 -8.72
N TYR A 7 9.93 15.61 -9.34
CA TYR A 7 8.65 16.10 -8.85
C TYR A 7 7.56 15.77 -9.84
N LEU A 8 6.44 15.25 -9.34
CA LEU A 8 5.22 15.06 -10.10
C LEU A 8 4.16 16.04 -9.60
N TYR A 9 3.68 16.90 -10.48
CA TYR A 9 2.63 17.85 -10.16
C TYR A 9 1.36 17.54 -10.94
N HIS A 10 0.24 17.47 -10.22
CA HIS A 10 -1.07 17.44 -10.84
C HIS A 10 -1.49 18.88 -11.18
N ILE A 11 -1.60 19.17 -12.47
CA ILE A 11 -1.83 20.54 -12.97
C ILE A 11 -3.33 20.87 -12.99
N GLY A 12 -4.19 19.88 -13.10
CA GLY A 12 -5.63 20.06 -13.11
C GLY A 12 -6.28 19.50 -14.38
N TYR A 13 -7.46 20.00 -14.68
CA TYR A 13 -8.30 19.64 -15.82
C TYR A 13 -8.61 20.88 -16.65
N THR A 14 -8.68 20.74 -17.96
CA THR A 14 -9.19 21.74 -18.89
C THR A 14 -10.03 21.06 -19.96
N ASP A 15 -11.07 21.73 -20.40
CA ASP A 15 -11.89 21.41 -21.58
C ASP A 15 -11.51 22.24 -22.81
N GLU A 16 -10.48 23.09 -22.67
CA GLU A 16 -9.93 23.88 -23.74
C GLU A 16 -8.77 23.19 -24.45
N ASP A 17 -8.49 23.57 -25.68
CA ASP A 17 -7.39 23.03 -26.51
C ASP A 17 -6.00 23.35 -25.96
N PHE A 18 -5.91 24.27 -25.00
CA PHE A 18 -4.65 24.71 -24.40
C PHE A 18 -4.80 25.00 -22.91
N MET A 19 -3.69 24.95 -22.20
CA MET A 19 -3.59 25.31 -20.78
C MET A 19 -2.30 26.10 -20.56
N ASP A 20 -2.41 27.27 -19.95
CA ASP A 20 -1.25 28.06 -19.54
C ASP A 20 -0.75 27.60 -18.18
N ILE A 21 0.53 27.25 -18.12
CA ILE A 21 1.19 26.79 -16.89
C ILE A 21 2.25 27.80 -16.49
N THR A 22 2.13 28.39 -15.31
CA THR A 22 3.10 29.32 -14.75
C THR A 22 3.85 28.71 -13.58
N LEU A 23 5.17 28.61 -13.69
CA LEU A 23 6.06 28.19 -12.61
C LEU A 23 6.62 29.45 -11.90
N SER A 24 6.32 29.56 -10.60
CA SER A 24 6.81 30.67 -9.77
C SER A 24 7.72 30.16 -8.67
N PHE A 25 8.89 30.77 -8.54
CA PHE A 25 9.87 30.42 -7.53
C PHE A 25 10.00 31.53 -6.49
N SER A 26 9.89 31.17 -5.21
CA SER A 26 9.99 32.11 -4.10
C SER A 26 11.42 32.51 -3.77
N LEU A 27 12.39 31.69 -4.13
CA LEU A 27 13.81 31.94 -3.91
C LEU A 27 14.46 32.42 -5.19
N LYS A 28 15.36 33.41 -5.08
CA LYS A 28 16.22 33.81 -6.19
C LYS A 28 17.32 32.76 -6.38
N GLY A 29 17.51 32.31 -7.61
CA GLY A 29 18.50 31.30 -7.94
C GLY A 29 18.51 30.99 -9.44
N GLU A 30 19.40 30.15 -9.83
CA GLU A 30 19.46 29.53 -11.15
C GLU A 30 18.77 28.16 -11.06
N TYR A 31 17.80 27.91 -11.94
CA TYR A 31 17.01 26.69 -11.97
C TYR A 31 17.24 26.00 -13.31
N ASP A 32 17.84 24.83 -13.28
CA ASP A 32 18.09 24.00 -14.46
C ASP A 32 17.09 22.84 -14.50
N PHE A 33 16.27 22.80 -15.56
CA PHE A 33 15.30 21.74 -15.79
C PHE A 33 15.87 20.77 -16.84
N LYS A 34 16.25 19.58 -16.41
CA LYS A 34 16.84 18.58 -17.31
C LYS A 34 15.78 17.85 -18.12
N ASP A 35 14.65 17.49 -17.47
CA ASP A 35 13.56 16.71 -18.07
C ASP A 35 12.22 17.27 -17.60
N LEU A 36 11.61 18.12 -18.40
CA LEU A 36 10.26 18.60 -18.17
C LEU A 36 9.29 17.87 -19.11
N ASN A 37 8.52 16.94 -18.54
CA ASN A 37 7.58 16.14 -19.30
C ASN A 37 6.15 16.48 -18.89
N PHE A 38 5.28 16.63 -19.88
CA PHE A 38 3.84 16.81 -19.69
C PHE A 38 3.11 15.56 -20.16
N SER A 39 2.18 15.08 -19.34
CA SER A 39 1.30 13.98 -19.71
C SER A 39 -0.14 14.43 -19.56
N ALA A 40 -0.95 14.22 -20.57
CA ALA A 40 -2.38 14.47 -20.53
C ALA A 40 -3.14 13.14 -20.70
N MET A 41 -4.19 12.96 -19.92
CA MET A 41 -5.11 11.84 -20.06
C MET A 41 -6.41 12.33 -20.70
N PRO A 42 -6.82 11.78 -21.87
CA PRO A 42 -8.12 12.08 -22.44
C PRO A 42 -9.25 11.65 -21.50
N MET A 43 -10.18 12.55 -21.21
CA MET A 43 -11.27 12.28 -20.27
C MET A 43 -12.56 11.78 -20.94
N GLU A 44 -12.63 11.77 -22.27
CA GLU A 44 -13.82 11.40 -23.04
C GLU A 44 -14.37 10.01 -22.68
N LYS A 45 -13.48 9.05 -22.39
CA LYS A 45 -13.83 7.68 -22.02
C LYS A 45 -13.66 7.39 -20.54
N TYR A 46 -13.40 8.41 -19.73
CA TYR A 46 -13.08 8.21 -18.31
C TYR A 46 -14.26 7.60 -17.55
N GLU A 47 -15.47 8.10 -17.77
CA GLU A 47 -16.67 7.56 -17.10
C GLU A 47 -16.94 6.11 -17.50
N ASP A 48 -16.78 5.77 -18.78
CA ASP A 48 -16.96 4.40 -19.27
C ASP A 48 -15.94 3.46 -18.64
N GLN A 49 -14.68 3.88 -18.57
CA GLN A 49 -13.62 3.12 -17.93
C GLN A 49 -13.85 2.91 -16.43
N ILE A 50 -14.28 3.96 -15.73
CA ILE A 50 -14.63 3.86 -14.31
C ILE A 50 -15.84 2.94 -14.08
N ASN A 51 -16.85 3.02 -14.94
CA ASN A 51 -18.01 2.15 -14.85
C ASN A 51 -17.65 0.70 -15.11
N GLU A 52 -16.76 0.43 -16.05
CA GLU A 52 -16.21 -0.92 -16.28
C GLU A 52 -15.48 -1.46 -15.05
N LEU A 53 -14.60 -0.66 -14.44
CA LEU A 53 -13.87 -1.04 -13.22
C LEU A 53 -14.81 -1.26 -12.02
N LYS A 54 -15.97 -0.60 -11.99
CA LYS A 54 -16.97 -0.75 -10.92
C LYS A 54 -17.90 -1.95 -11.10
N ARG A 55 -17.87 -2.63 -12.24
CA ARG A 55 -18.75 -3.81 -12.48
C ARG A 55 -18.44 -4.94 -11.51
N THR A 56 -17.17 -5.12 -11.19
CA THR A 56 -16.72 -6.19 -10.30
C THR A 56 -15.93 -5.57 -9.17
N VAL A 57 -16.58 -5.45 -8.02
CA VAL A 57 -16.00 -4.87 -6.81
C VAL A 57 -16.13 -5.84 -5.64
N LEU A 58 -15.34 -5.64 -4.61
CA LEU A 58 -15.50 -6.34 -3.36
C LEU A 58 -16.79 -5.85 -2.67
N GLU A 59 -17.69 -6.77 -2.37
CA GLU A 59 -18.98 -6.51 -1.70
C GLU A 59 -18.94 -6.98 -0.24
N ASP A 60 -19.93 -6.59 0.56
CA ASP A 60 -20.06 -6.95 1.97
C ASP A 60 -18.76 -6.71 2.77
N ILE A 61 -18.13 -5.57 2.53
CA ILE A 61 -16.82 -5.28 3.09
C ILE A 61 -16.92 -5.08 4.60
N GLU A 62 -16.21 -5.93 5.34
CA GLU A 62 -15.92 -5.72 6.75
C GLU A 62 -14.42 -5.47 6.93
N TYR A 63 -14.08 -4.52 7.79
CA TYR A 63 -12.68 -4.22 8.09
C TYR A 63 -12.47 -3.86 9.55
N GLY A 64 -11.26 -4.09 10.01
CA GLY A 64 -10.82 -3.75 11.36
C GLY A 64 -9.38 -3.23 11.34
N ASN A 65 -8.76 -3.19 12.50
CA ASN A 65 -7.40 -2.64 12.62
C ASN A 65 -6.35 -3.44 11.85
N ASN A 66 -6.60 -4.73 11.64
CA ASN A 66 -5.63 -5.65 11.05
C ASN A 66 -6.24 -6.64 10.06
N PHE A 67 -7.46 -6.43 9.63
CA PHE A 67 -8.08 -7.29 8.62
C PHE A 67 -9.02 -6.51 7.71
N VAL A 68 -9.23 -7.07 6.52
CA VAL A 68 -10.28 -6.71 5.56
C VAL A 68 -10.84 -8.01 5.01
N LYS A 69 -12.16 -8.12 4.94
CA LYS A 69 -12.84 -9.22 4.26
C LYS A 69 -13.97 -8.71 3.40
N GLY A 70 -14.38 -9.51 2.43
CA GLY A 70 -15.52 -9.24 1.56
C GLY A 70 -15.66 -10.33 0.52
N ASN A 71 -16.72 -10.23 -0.25
CA ASN A 71 -17.07 -11.17 -1.30
C ASN A 71 -16.85 -10.53 -2.67
N VAL A 72 -16.44 -11.32 -3.65
CA VAL A 72 -16.37 -10.88 -5.04
C VAL A 72 -16.72 -12.03 -5.96
N HIS A 73 -17.43 -11.72 -7.04
CA HIS A 73 -17.70 -12.68 -8.11
C HIS A 73 -17.05 -12.21 -9.39
N LEU A 74 -16.23 -13.08 -10.00
CA LEU A 74 -15.58 -12.81 -11.26
C LEU A 74 -16.18 -13.67 -12.37
N GLU A 75 -16.52 -13.05 -13.49
CA GLU A 75 -16.96 -13.76 -14.72
C GLU A 75 -15.77 -14.44 -15.40
N ASP A 76 -14.59 -13.85 -15.31
CA ASP A 76 -13.35 -14.32 -15.87
C ASP A 76 -12.21 -14.19 -14.85
N LYS A 77 -11.11 -14.92 -15.07
CA LYS A 77 -9.89 -14.76 -14.29
C LYS A 77 -9.40 -13.32 -14.31
N GLY A 78 -9.13 -12.77 -13.12
CA GLY A 78 -8.78 -11.37 -12.99
C GLY A 78 -7.88 -11.05 -11.82
N ILE A 79 -7.58 -9.76 -11.68
CA ILE A 79 -6.81 -9.22 -10.57
C ILE A 79 -7.75 -8.39 -9.70
N LEU A 80 -7.93 -8.80 -8.46
CA LEU A 80 -8.55 -7.96 -7.45
C LEU A 80 -7.51 -6.95 -6.95
N TYR A 81 -7.73 -5.69 -7.28
CA TYR A 81 -6.91 -4.57 -6.83
C TYR A 81 -7.48 -4.00 -5.53
N LEU A 82 -6.65 -3.87 -4.52
CA LEU A 82 -7.00 -3.31 -3.23
C LEU A 82 -6.15 -2.08 -2.94
N SER A 83 -6.78 -0.96 -2.57
CA SER A 83 -6.10 0.29 -2.18
C SER A 83 -5.41 0.17 -0.81
N ILE A 84 -4.81 -0.98 -0.56
CA ILE A 84 -4.04 -1.30 0.64
C ILE A 84 -2.56 -1.32 0.25
N PRO A 85 -1.68 -0.57 0.93
CA PRO A 85 -0.25 -0.59 0.63
C PRO A 85 0.33 -2.01 0.69
N TYR A 86 1.07 -2.39 -0.34
CA TYR A 86 1.74 -3.68 -0.37
C TYR A 86 2.89 -3.71 0.63
N THR A 87 2.73 -4.49 1.69
CA THR A 87 3.75 -4.68 2.73
C THR A 87 3.86 -6.16 3.13
N PRO A 88 5.03 -6.62 3.60
CA PRO A 88 5.27 -8.03 3.93
C PRO A 88 4.36 -8.63 5.01
N GLY A 89 3.62 -7.81 5.75
CA GLY A 89 2.75 -8.27 6.83
C GLY A 89 1.37 -8.73 6.39
N TRP A 90 0.94 -8.44 5.16
CA TRP A 90 -0.37 -8.85 4.67
C TRP A 90 -0.37 -10.29 4.18
N GLU A 91 -1.25 -11.09 4.75
CA GLU A 91 -1.58 -12.44 4.29
C GLU A 91 -2.99 -12.43 3.71
N ALA A 92 -3.17 -13.04 2.54
CA ALA A 92 -4.45 -13.14 1.87
C ALA A 92 -4.95 -14.58 1.83
N TYR A 93 -6.27 -14.72 1.94
CA TYR A 93 -6.96 -15.99 1.87
C TYR A 93 -8.15 -15.83 0.91
N ASP A 94 -8.38 -16.84 0.10
CA ASP A 94 -9.49 -16.99 -0.81
C ASP A 94 -10.25 -18.27 -0.42
N ASN A 95 -11.51 -18.17 -0.06
CA ASN A 95 -12.33 -19.27 0.44
C ASN A 95 -11.60 -20.10 1.53
N GLY A 96 -10.92 -19.39 2.44
CA GLY A 96 -10.14 -19.98 3.52
C GLY A 96 -8.76 -20.54 3.13
N LYS A 97 -8.42 -20.59 1.85
CA LYS A 97 -7.12 -21.07 1.37
C LYS A 97 -6.16 -19.88 1.19
N LYS A 98 -4.96 -20.01 1.77
CA LYS A 98 -3.93 -18.97 1.61
C LYS A 98 -3.51 -18.81 0.15
N ILE A 99 -3.51 -17.57 -0.33
CA ILE A 99 -3.07 -17.18 -1.66
C ILE A 99 -1.94 -16.15 -1.59
N SER A 100 -1.24 -15.98 -2.72
CA SER A 100 -0.14 -15.02 -2.81
C SER A 100 -0.66 -13.62 -3.08
N THR A 101 -0.11 -12.65 -2.36
CA THR A 101 -0.26 -11.24 -2.68
C THR A 101 0.88 -10.78 -3.59
N PHE A 102 0.64 -9.80 -4.43
CA PHE A 102 1.68 -9.17 -5.22
C PHE A 102 1.49 -7.64 -5.27
N LYS A 103 2.54 -6.95 -5.69
CA LYS A 103 2.53 -5.49 -5.80
C LYS A 103 1.84 -5.09 -7.11
N ALA A 104 0.71 -4.39 -6.99
CA ALA A 104 -0.05 -3.86 -8.10
C ALA A 104 -0.01 -2.32 -8.11
N ASN A 105 -0.15 -1.73 -9.29
CA ASN A 105 -0.20 -0.28 -9.50
C ASN A 105 0.84 0.47 -8.63
N THR A 106 2.11 0.09 -8.77
CA THR A 106 3.28 0.71 -8.12
C THR A 106 3.40 0.48 -6.62
N ALA A 107 2.31 0.53 -5.82
CA ALA A 107 2.40 0.55 -4.36
C ALA A 107 1.34 -0.30 -3.63
N PHE A 108 0.33 -0.80 -4.32
CA PHE A 108 -0.85 -1.41 -3.70
C PHE A 108 -0.86 -2.94 -3.79
N THR A 109 -1.79 -3.55 -3.11
CA THR A 109 -1.91 -5.02 -3.03
C THR A 109 -2.83 -5.55 -4.12
N GLY A 110 -2.35 -6.52 -4.89
CA GLY A 110 -3.12 -7.27 -5.88
C GLY A 110 -3.25 -8.74 -5.48
N LEU A 111 -4.39 -9.33 -5.82
CA LEU A 111 -4.68 -10.76 -5.71
C LEU A 111 -5.07 -11.28 -7.09
N LEU A 112 -4.46 -12.38 -7.51
CA LEU A 112 -4.87 -13.07 -8.72
C LEU A 112 -5.95 -14.09 -8.35
N LEU A 113 -7.13 -13.94 -8.96
CA LEU A 113 -8.27 -14.80 -8.71
C LEU A 113 -8.72 -15.46 -10.00
N GLU A 114 -9.20 -16.68 -9.90
CA GLU A 114 -9.80 -17.41 -11.03
C GLU A 114 -11.27 -16.94 -11.25
N GLU A 115 -11.94 -17.46 -12.26
CA GLU A 115 -13.38 -17.29 -12.46
C GLU A 115 -14.16 -17.88 -11.27
N GLY A 116 -15.22 -17.20 -10.82
CA GLY A 116 -16.10 -17.72 -9.77
C GLY A 116 -16.33 -16.77 -8.60
N SER A 117 -16.90 -17.32 -7.54
CA SER A 117 -17.19 -16.59 -6.30
C SER A 117 -16.11 -16.81 -5.28
N HIS A 118 -15.64 -15.70 -4.68
CA HIS A 118 -14.53 -15.68 -3.75
C HIS A 118 -14.92 -14.96 -2.46
N GLU A 119 -14.65 -15.59 -1.34
CA GLU A 119 -14.63 -14.95 -0.03
C GLU A 119 -13.19 -14.56 0.28
N ILE A 120 -12.90 -13.28 0.17
CA ILE A 120 -11.55 -12.73 0.38
C ILE A 120 -11.39 -12.31 1.82
N TYR A 121 -10.31 -12.77 2.44
CA TYR A 121 -9.90 -12.37 3.77
C TYR A 121 -8.42 -11.99 3.77
N LEU A 122 -8.13 -10.73 4.09
CA LEU A 122 -6.78 -10.24 4.31
C LEU A 122 -6.55 -10.02 5.80
N GLN A 123 -5.42 -10.49 6.29
CA GLN A 123 -4.99 -10.28 7.67
C GLN A 123 -3.57 -9.71 7.71
N TYR A 124 -3.42 -8.62 8.47
CA TYR A 124 -2.09 -8.07 8.73
C TYR A 124 -1.47 -8.70 9.97
N LYS A 125 -0.26 -9.23 9.82
CA LYS A 125 0.56 -9.72 10.91
C LYS A 125 1.87 -8.95 10.92
N THR A 126 2.15 -8.25 12.01
CA THR A 126 3.40 -7.49 12.13
C THR A 126 4.60 -8.42 11.97
N PRO A 127 5.44 -8.20 10.95
CA PRO A 127 6.63 -9.03 10.74
C PRO A 127 7.54 -9.00 11.97
N LEU A 128 8.13 -10.15 12.29
CA LEU A 128 9.09 -10.31 13.39
C LEU A 128 8.53 -10.01 14.81
N LEU A 129 7.24 -9.76 14.98
CA LEU A 129 6.68 -9.46 16.30
C LEU A 129 6.95 -10.60 17.30
N THR A 130 6.65 -11.83 16.90
CA THR A 130 6.84 -13.01 17.78
C THR A 130 8.31 -13.20 18.22
N PRO A 131 9.30 -13.25 17.31
CA PRO A 131 10.70 -13.38 17.75
C PRO A 131 11.18 -12.18 18.57
N SER A 132 10.70 -10.96 18.29
CA SER A 132 11.06 -9.77 19.07
C SER A 132 10.57 -9.86 20.52
N ILE A 133 9.36 -10.39 20.74
CA ILE A 133 8.84 -10.64 22.09
C ILE A 133 9.74 -11.61 22.84
N PHE A 134 10.14 -12.73 22.23
CA PHE A 134 11.02 -13.71 22.88
C PHE A 134 12.38 -13.11 23.25
N ILE A 135 12.98 -12.35 22.34
CA ILE A 135 14.26 -11.67 22.60
C ILE A 135 14.12 -10.68 23.77
N SER A 136 13.03 -9.89 23.79
CA SER A 136 12.78 -8.90 24.84
C SER A 136 12.60 -9.58 26.22
N VAL A 137 11.84 -10.68 26.28
CA VAL A 137 11.65 -11.44 27.52
C VAL A 137 12.97 -12.05 27.99
N ALA A 138 13.75 -12.64 27.09
CA ALA A 138 15.07 -13.19 27.45
C ALA A 138 16.01 -12.11 27.99
N GLY A 139 16.04 -10.93 27.36
CA GLY A 139 16.81 -9.78 27.85
C GLY A 139 16.40 -9.33 29.24
N ALA A 140 15.08 -9.25 29.49
CA ALA A 140 14.55 -8.90 30.80
C ALA A 140 14.94 -9.94 31.89
N CYS A 141 14.88 -11.23 31.57
CA CYS A 141 15.30 -12.30 32.47
C CYS A 141 16.81 -12.20 32.81
N VAL A 142 17.66 -11.99 31.82
CA VAL A 142 19.11 -11.81 32.04
C VAL A 142 19.36 -10.56 32.92
N PHE A 143 18.68 -9.47 32.65
CA PHE A 143 18.81 -8.25 33.46
C PHE A 143 18.39 -8.48 34.91
N ALA A 144 17.26 -9.13 35.14
CA ALA A 144 16.78 -9.47 36.49
C ALA A 144 17.76 -10.39 37.23
N TYR A 145 18.33 -11.40 36.53
CA TYR A 145 19.35 -12.27 37.07
C TYR A 145 20.61 -11.52 37.49
N LEU A 146 21.09 -10.58 36.67
CA LEU A 146 22.27 -9.77 36.99
C LEU A 146 22.04 -8.87 38.21
N ILE A 147 20.86 -8.30 38.35
CA ILE A 147 20.50 -7.51 39.55
C ILE A 147 20.51 -8.40 40.80
N TYR A 148 19.87 -9.58 40.72
CA TYR A 148 19.84 -10.53 41.84
C TYR A 148 21.24 -10.95 42.23
N TYR A 149 22.06 -11.34 41.27
CA TYR A 149 23.46 -11.77 41.50
C TYR A 149 24.29 -10.67 42.14
N ASN A 150 24.22 -9.45 41.65
CA ASN A 150 24.94 -8.31 42.20
C ASN A 150 24.52 -7.96 43.64
N ARG A 151 23.22 -8.08 43.97
CA ARG A 151 22.72 -7.90 45.35
C ARG A 151 23.28 -8.96 46.29
N LYS A 152 23.30 -10.21 45.87
CA LYS A 152 23.82 -11.32 46.68
C LYS A 152 25.32 -11.21 46.96
N LYS A 153 26.07 -10.60 46.08
CA LYS A 153 27.54 -10.38 46.23
C LYS A 153 27.87 -9.22 47.17
N LYS A 154 26.91 -8.34 47.43
CA LYS A 154 27.08 -7.17 48.35
C LYS A 154 26.54 -7.40 49.76
N ALA A 155 25.79 -8.46 49.95
CA ALA A 155 25.33 -8.96 51.28
C ALA A 155 26.31 -10.03 51.82
#